data_2375df16995822be3177d2458df2414c
#
_entry.id   2375df16995822be3177d2458df2414c
#
_cell.length_a   1.000
_cell.length_b   1.000
_cell.length_c   1.000
_cell.angle_alpha   90.00
_cell.angle_beta   90.00
_cell.angle_gamma   90.00
#
_symmetry.space_group_name_H-M   'P 1'
#
loop_
_entity.id
_entity.type
_entity.pdbx_description
1 polymer ?
#
loop_
_entity_poly.entity_id
_entity_poly.type
_entity_poly.pdbx_seq_one_letter_code
_entity_poly.pdbx_strand_id
1 'polypeptide(L)'
;SALMTEPVRPAALQNAIDRVLPRFPSFAVRIRRGLFWYYLEPNTAPGPFLKADVANPCQPVRFREDNGWLVRFYYYRNRISLEVFHALSDGAGALIFFRTLLAEYLRQTGISVPAGNGVLDLEEPPRKEELEDAYARYAGRHALGLRRMPKAYANTGTPEPFYTFHVTMGFVPLGKLREAARSYDASITEYLSAVLIHVLLEKQRREHPHKERPVALAVPINLRSWFPSETVRNFITTVRPSIDPALGDYTFPEIVSQVRHYMK
;
A
#
# COMPACT_ATOMS: atom_id res chain seq x y z
N SER A 1 -4.83 -3.84 9.04
CA SER A 1 -5.56 -4.49 10.15
C SER A 1 -6.54 -3.54 10.81
N ALA A 2 -7.58 -4.07 11.44
CA ALA A 2 -8.55 -3.36 12.26
C ALA A 2 -8.64 -4.00 13.64
N LEU A 3 -8.87 -3.17 14.66
CA LEU A 3 -9.14 -3.62 16.03
C LEU A 3 -10.62 -3.45 16.29
N MET A 4 -11.25 -4.55 16.70
CA MET A 4 -12.65 -4.60 17.11
C MET A 4 -12.75 -4.37 18.63
N THR A 5 -13.88 -3.90 19.11
CA THR A 5 -14.15 -3.74 20.54
C THR A 5 -14.34 -5.08 21.25
N GLU A 6 -14.79 -6.09 20.51
CA GLU A 6 -15.03 -7.45 21.00
C GLU A 6 -14.11 -8.47 20.32
N PRO A 7 -13.92 -9.66 20.92
CA PRO A 7 -13.23 -10.75 20.25
C PRO A 7 -13.87 -11.11 18.89
N VAL A 8 -13.04 -11.35 17.91
CA VAL A 8 -13.49 -11.74 16.55
C VAL A 8 -14.18 -13.10 16.61
N ARG A 9 -15.33 -13.22 15.95
CA ARG A 9 -16.08 -14.47 15.75
C ARG A 9 -15.65 -15.08 14.39
N PRO A 10 -14.81 -16.15 14.40
CA PRO A 10 -14.21 -16.65 13.14
C PRO A 10 -15.24 -17.09 12.10
N ALA A 11 -16.32 -17.76 12.53
CA ALA A 11 -17.37 -18.19 11.61
C ALA A 11 -18.07 -17.00 10.92
N ALA A 12 -18.39 -15.95 11.68
CA ALA A 12 -19.00 -14.74 11.12
C ALA A 12 -18.04 -14.03 10.14
N LEU A 13 -16.75 -14.02 10.45
CA LEU A 13 -15.75 -13.42 9.55
C LEU A 13 -15.57 -14.25 8.27
N GLN A 14 -15.55 -15.60 8.35
CA GLN A 14 -15.50 -16.44 7.15
C GLN A 14 -16.75 -16.22 6.27
N ASN A 15 -17.94 -16.18 6.86
CA ASN A 15 -19.17 -15.87 6.13
C ASN A 15 -19.12 -14.50 5.45
N ALA A 16 -18.53 -13.50 6.13
CA ALA A 16 -18.34 -12.17 5.53
C ALA A 16 -17.37 -12.21 4.34
N ILE A 17 -16.26 -12.96 4.44
CA ILE A 17 -15.32 -13.16 3.32
C ILE A 17 -16.04 -13.77 2.12
N ASP A 18 -16.79 -14.83 2.34
CA ASP A 18 -17.48 -15.58 1.29
C ASP A 18 -18.55 -14.72 0.58
N ARG A 19 -19.20 -13.80 1.30
CA ARG A 19 -20.17 -12.85 0.74
C ARG A 19 -19.53 -11.66 0.02
N VAL A 20 -18.40 -11.16 0.53
CA VAL A 20 -17.75 -9.97 -0.03
C VAL A 20 -16.96 -10.31 -1.29
N LEU A 21 -16.31 -11.45 -1.34
CA LEU A 21 -15.40 -11.80 -2.42
C LEU A 21 -16.04 -11.75 -3.83
N PRO A 22 -17.29 -12.23 -4.05
CA PRO A 22 -17.96 -12.11 -5.35
C PRO A 22 -18.17 -10.66 -5.82
N ARG A 23 -18.29 -9.71 -4.89
CA ARG A 23 -18.42 -8.28 -5.19
C ARG A 23 -17.11 -7.65 -5.69
N PHE A 24 -15.98 -8.34 -5.51
CA PHE A 24 -14.64 -7.87 -5.87
C PHE A 24 -13.91 -8.89 -6.77
N PRO A 25 -14.35 -9.08 -8.02
CA PRO A 25 -13.77 -10.10 -8.91
C PRO A 25 -12.28 -9.88 -9.20
N SER A 26 -11.79 -8.64 -9.11
CA SER A 26 -10.35 -8.35 -9.23
C SER A 26 -9.50 -8.91 -8.09
N PHE A 27 -10.10 -9.28 -6.96
CA PHE A 27 -9.45 -9.97 -5.84
C PHE A 27 -9.66 -11.48 -5.89
N ALA A 28 -10.69 -11.95 -6.59
CA ALA A 28 -11.02 -13.36 -6.76
C ALA A 28 -10.25 -14.01 -7.93
N VAL A 29 -8.93 -13.81 -7.94
CA VAL A 29 -8.06 -14.27 -9.02
C VAL A 29 -6.86 -15.03 -8.49
N ARG A 30 -6.24 -15.82 -9.38
CA ARG A 30 -4.95 -16.48 -9.17
C ARG A 30 -3.97 -16.13 -10.27
N ILE A 31 -2.67 -16.26 -9.98
CA ILE A 31 -1.62 -16.03 -10.97
C ILE A 31 -1.34 -17.30 -11.75
N ARG A 32 -1.18 -17.15 -13.06
CA ARG A 32 -0.72 -18.21 -13.96
C ARG A 32 0.52 -17.78 -14.71
N ARG A 33 1.35 -18.74 -15.00
CA ARG A 33 2.54 -18.56 -15.83
C ARG A 33 2.21 -18.88 -17.28
N GLY A 34 2.36 -17.90 -18.16
CA GLY A 34 2.43 -18.11 -19.60
C GLY A 34 3.83 -18.49 -20.04
N LEU A 35 4.10 -18.48 -21.35
CA LEU A 35 5.44 -18.78 -21.91
C LEU A 35 6.50 -17.76 -21.47
N PHE A 36 6.16 -16.47 -21.55
CA PHE A 36 7.09 -15.36 -21.27
C PHE A 36 6.59 -14.36 -20.24
N TRP A 37 5.34 -14.51 -19.75
CA TRP A 37 4.70 -13.57 -18.82
C TRP A 37 3.83 -14.27 -17.79
N TYR A 38 3.44 -13.55 -16.77
CA TYR A 38 2.42 -13.97 -15.82
C TYR A 38 1.10 -13.25 -16.13
N TYR A 39 -0.02 -13.90 -15.88
CA TYR A 39 -1.35 -13.31 -16.02
C TYR A 39 -2.26 -13.73 -14.86
N LEU A 40 -3.31 -12.96 -14.66
CA LEU A 40 -4.33 -13.24 -13.66
C LEU A 40 -5.53 -13.88 -14.33
N GLU A 41 -6.06 -14.93 -13.74
CA GLU A 41 -7.31 -15.57 -14.16
C GLU A 41 -8.25 -15.73 -12.96
N PRO A 42 -9.58 -15.82 -13.15
CA PRO A 42 -10.52 -16.10 -12.07
C PRO A 42 -10.11 -17.35 -11.27
N ASN A 43 -10.17 -17.25 -9.95
CA ASN A 43 -9.89 -18.37 -9.07
C ASN A 43 -11.21 -19.01 -8.62
N THR A 44 -11.46 -20.22 -9.08
CA THR A 44 -12.66 -21.03 -8.74
C THR A 44 -12.37 -22.08 -7.66
N ALA A 45 -11.15 -22.12 -7.13
CA ALA A 45 -10.80 -23.05 -6.06
C ALA A 45 -11.45 -22.67 -4.73
N PRO A 46 -11.68 -23.62 -3.81
CA PRO A 46 -12.21 -23.34 -2.48
C PRO A 46 -11.38 -22.33 -1.69
N GLY A 47 -12.04 -21.48 -0.91
CA GLY A 47 -11.43 -20.43 -0.11
C GLY A 47 -11.64 -19.03 -0.69
N PRO A 48 -10.87 -18.01 -0.24
CA PRO A 48 -9.77 -18.10 0.75
C PRO A 48 -10.26 -18.38 2.17
N PHE A 49 -9.50 -19.19 2.90
CA PHE A 49 -9.87 -19.55 4.27
C PHE A 49 -9.24 -18.60 5.28
N LEU A 50 -10.03 -18.25 6.29
CA LEU A 50 -9.58 -17.47 7.45
C LEU A 50 -8.55 -18.26 8.25
N LYS A 51 -7.46 -17.62 8.67
CA LYS A 51 -6.38 -18.22 9.46
C LYS A 51 -6.17 -17.49 10.78
N ALA A 52 -5.70 -18.20 11.79
CA ALA A 52 -5.19 -17.55 12.99
C ALA A 52 -3.89 -16.79 12.67
N ASP A 53 -3.76 -15.56 13.19
CA ASP A 53 -2.59 -14.70 13.01
C ASP A 53 -1.50 -15.06 14.03
N VAL A 54 -0.75 -16.10 13.74
CA VAL A 54 0.26 -16.70 14.64
C VAL A 54 1.69 -16.55 14.13
N ALA A 55 1.89 -15.95 12.96
CA ALA A 55 3.19 -15.79 12.33
C ALA A 55 3.50 -14.31 12.08
N ASN A 56 4.75 -14.03 11.67
CA ASN A 56 5.14 -12.71 11.20
C ASN A 56 4.29 -12.31 9.98
N PRO A 57 3.91 -11.01 9.85
CA PRO A 57 3.16 -10.51 8.69
C PRO A 57 4.01 -10.59 7.41
N CYS A 58 3.33 -10.45 6.28
CA CYS A 58 3.96 -10.37 4.95
C CYS A 58 4.81 -11.61 4.58
N GLN A 59 4.38 -12.80 5.01
CA GLN A 59 5.02 -14.03 4.57
C GLN A 59 4.96 -14.15 3.05
N PRO A 60 6.00 -14.74 2.41
CA PRO A 60 6.02 -14.92 0.96
C PRO A 60 4.75 -15.58 0.43
N VAL A 61 4.23 -15.04 -0.68
CA VAL A 61 3.08 -15.65 -1.36
C VAL A 61 3.58 -16.85 -2.14
N ARG A 62 3.19 -18.04 -1.71
CA ARG A 62 3.48 -19.28 -2.43
C ARG A 62 2.27 -19.59 -3.32
N PHE A 63 2.37 -19.26 -4.60
CA PHE A 63 1.25 -19.32 -5.58
C PHE A 63 0.61 -20.72 -5.73
N ARG A 64 1.24 -21.78 -5.25
CA ARG A 64 0.70 -23.14 -5.26
C ARG A 64 0.04 -23.54 -3.94
N GLU A 65 0.30 -22.81 -2.88
CA GLU A 65 -0.34 -22.97 -1.58
C GLU A 65 -1.62 -22.15 -1.54
N ASP A 66 -2.45 -22.37 -0.54
CA ASP A 66 -3.71 -21.66 -0.31
C ASP A 66 -4.63 -21.65 -1.55
N ASN A 67 -4.61 -22.73 -2.35
CA ASN A 67 -5.39 -22.84 -3.59
C ASN A 67 -5.14 -21.70 -4.59
N GLY A 68 -3.98 -21.06 -4.51
CA GLY A 68 -3.58 -19.97 -5.40
C GLY A 68 -4.19 -18.60 -5.07
N TRP A 69 -4.85 -18.45 -3.94
CA TRP A 69 -5.40 -17.17 -3.51
C TRP A 69 -4.29 -16.14 -3.25
N LEU A 70 -4.50 -14.93 -3.74
CA LEU A 70 -3.56 -13.81 -3.62
C LEU A 70 -3.97 -12.82 -2.53
N VAL A 71 -5.03 -13.14 -1.80
CA VAL A 71 -5.52 -12.45 -0.61
C VAL A 71 -5.52 -13.42 0.56
N ARG A 72 -5.16 -12.95 1.72
CA ARG A 72 -5.13 -13.74 2.94
C ARG A 72 -5.81 -12.99 4.05
N PHE A 73 -6.57 -13.73 4.87
CA PHE A 73 -7.35 -13.20 5.98
C PHE A 73 -6.88 -13.84 7.27
N TYR A 74 -6.65 -13.00 8.27
CA TYR A 74 -6.17 -13.44 9.57
C TYR A 74 -6.98 -12.80 10.68
N TYR A 75 -7.05 -13.49 11.80
CA TYR A 75 -7.59 -12.95 13.04
C TYR A 75 -6.72 -13.31 14.22
N TYR A 76 -6.71 -12.42 15.23
CA TYR A 76 -6.09 -12.68 16.51
C TYR A 76 -6.83 -11.88 17.58
N ARG A 77 -7.45 -12.57 18.56
CA ARG A 77 -8.28 -11.95 19.59
C ARG A 77 -9.33 -11.02 18.96
N ASN A 78 -9.17 -9.70 19.12
CA ASN A 78 -10.05 -8.67 18.57
C ASN A 78 -9.49 -8.00 17.29
N ARG A 79 -8.44 -8.52 16.69
CA ARG A 79 -7.83 -7.97 15.48
C ARG A 79 -8.21 -8.79 14.24
N ILE A 80 -8.64 -8.10 13.19
CA ILE A 80 -8.80 -8.65 11.85
C ILE A 80 -7.71 -8.07 10.96
N SER A 81 -6.99 -8.93 10.24
CA SER A 81 -5.93 -8.54 9.32
C SER A 81 -6.19 -9.04 7.91
N LEU A 82 -5.84 -8.21 6.93
CA LEU A 82 -5.90 -8.51 5.51
C LEU A 82 -4.49 -8.35 4.92
N GLU A 83 -4.04 -9.34 4.17
CA GLU A 83 -2.88 -9.24 3.30
C GLU A 83 -3.33 -9.37 1.85
N VAL A 84 -2.85 -8.47 1.00
CA VAL A 84 -3.16 -8.45 -0.44
C VAL A 84 -1.86 -8.46 -1.22
N PHE A 85 -1.75 -9.37 -2.17
CA PHE A 85 -0.65 -9.33 -3.13
C PHE A 85 -0.76 -8.06 -3.98
N HIS A 86 0.27 -7.22 -3.95
CA HIS A 86 0.22 -5.84 -4.46
C HIS A 86 -0.05 -5.73 -5.97
N ALA A 87 0.06 -6.82 -6.72
CA ALA A 87 -0.35 -6.83 -8.12
C ALA A 87 -1.87 -6.70 -8.31
N LEU A 88 -2.68 -7.00 -7.30
CA LEU A 88 -4.14 -6.93 -7.38
C LEU A 88 -4.67 -5.50 -7.21
N SER A 89 -4.11 -4.77 -6.27
CA SER A 89 -4.66 -3.49 -5.83
C SER A 89 -3.60 -2.62 -5.14
N ASP A 90 -3.82 -1.33 -5.14
CA ASP A 90 -3.11 -0.38 -4.28
C ASP A 90 -3.80 -0.22 -2.92
N GLY A 91 -3.21 0.63 -2.06
CA GLY A 91 -3.75 0.88 -0.73
C GLY A 91 -5.17 1.44 -0.72
N ALA A 92 -5.58 2.21 -1.73
CA ALA A 92 -6.92 2.78 -1.82
C ALA A 92 -7.95 1.70 -2.15
N GLY A 93 -7.70 0.88 -3.17
CA GLY A 93 -8.59 -0.22 -3.55
C GLY A 93 -8.66 -1.31 -2.46
N ALA A 94 -7.52 -1.67 -1.88
CA ALA A 94 -7.47 -2.62 -0.76
C ALA A 94 -8.24 -2.11 0.48
N LEU A 95 -8.24 -0.79 0.72
CA LEU A 95 -9.00 -0.19 1.82
C LEU A 95 -10.51 -0.25 1.58
N ILE A 96 -10.98 -0.04 0.34
CA ILE A 96 -12.39 -0.21 -0.03
C ILE A 96 -12.83 -1.65 0.23
N PHE A 97 -12.05 -2.63 -0.25
CA PHE A 97 -12.29 -4.04 0.02
C PHE A 97 -12.36 -4.32 1.53
N PHE A 98 -11.37 -3.85 2.28
CA PHE A 98 -11.28 -4.12 3.72
C PHE A 98 -12.42 -3.46 4.52
N ARG A 99 -12.81 -2.23 4.17
CA ARG A 99 -13.97 -1.56 4.79
C ARG A 99 -15.27 -2.31 4.51
N THR A 100 -15.47 -2.77 3.29
CA THR A 100 -16.65 -3.57 2.90
C THR A 100 -16.68 -4.90 3.67
N LEU A 101 -15.53 -5.56 3.83
CA LEU A 101 -15.41 -6.78 4.63
C LEU A 101 -15.73 -6.53 6.11
N LEU A 102 -15.22 -5.46 6.70
CA LEU A 102 -15.50 -5.13 8.11
C LEU A 102 -16.97 -4.78 8.32
N ALA A 103 -17.58 -4.04 7.39
CA ALA A 103 -19.01 -3.72 7.42
C ALA A 103 -19.85 -4.99 7.37
N GLU A 104 -19.53 -5.93 6.46
CA GLU A 104 -20.24 -7.19 6.37
C GLU A 104 -20.02 -8.08 7.60
N TYR A 105 -18.79 -8.14 8.13
CA TYR A 105 -18.54 -8.83 9.39
C TYR A 105 -19.40 -8.27 10.54
N LEU A 106 -19.52 -6.95 10.65
CA LEU A 106 -20.37 -6.32 11.65
C LEU A 106 -21.85 -6.69 11.44
N ARG A 107 -22.33 -6.70 10.20
CA ARG A 107 -23.71 -7.15 9.88
C ARG A 107 -23.95 -8.61 10.30
N GLN A 108 -22.96 -9.49 10.07
CA GLN A 108 -23.00 -10.89 10.51
C GLN A 108 -23.00 -11.04 12.06
N THR A 109 -22.55 -10.02 12.78
CA THR A 109 -22.62 -9.98 14.24
C THR A 109 -23.86 -9.25 14.79
N GLY A 110 -24.77 -8.79 13.91
CA GLY A 110 -26.02 -8.13 14.28
C GLY A 110 -25.95 -6.60 14.32
N ILE A 111 -24.84 -5.98 13.88
CA ILE A 111 -24.67 -4.53 13.83
C ILE A 111 -24.99 -4.05 12.43
N SER A 112 -25.98 -3.15 12.27
CA SER A 112 -26.30 -2.56 10.99
C SER A 112 -25.27 -1.54 10.56
N VAL A 113 -24.70 -1.75 9.36
CA VAL A 113 -23.74 -0.82 8.74
C VAL A 113 -24.22 -0.53 7.31
N PRO A 114 -24.58 0.72 6.98
CA PRO A 114 -25.02 1.05 5.62
C PRO A 114 -23.88 0.99 4.60
N ALA A 115 -24.21 0.83 3.33
CA ALA A 115 -23.30 1.09 2.21
C ALA A 115 -22.98 2.60 2.12
N GLY A 116 -21.86 2.93 1.48
CA GLY A 116 -21.36 4.30 1.34
C GLY A 116 -20.04 4.54 2.08
N ASN A 117 -19.42 5.68 1.87
CA ASN A 117 -18.14 6.06 2.50
C ASN A 117 -17.02 5.02 2.32
N GLY A 118 -16.96 4.39 1.15
CA GLY A 118 -15.97 3.35 0.84
C GLY A 118 -16.39 1.94 1.28
N VAL A 119 -17.64 1.74 1.65
CA VAL A 119 -18.29 0.44 1.82
C VAL A 119 -19.19 0.19 0.61
N LEU A 120 -18.89 -0.82 -0.17
CA LEU A 120 -19.70 -1.17 -1.35
C LEU A 120 -20.93 -1.95 -0.92
N ASP A 121 -22.03 -1.76 -1.70
CA ASP A 121 -23.23 -2.57 -1.56
C ASP A 121 -22.96 -3.96 -2.15
N LEU A 122 -23.25 -5.02 -1.40
CA LEU A 122 -23.04 -6.40 -1.81
C LEU A 122 -24.17 -6.93 -2.73
N GLU A 123 -25.31 -6.27 -2.73
CA GLU A 123 -26.45 -6.63 -3.61
C GLU A 123 -26.30 -6.00 -5.02
N GLU A 124 -25.42 -4.99 -5.15
CA GLU A 124 -25.07 -4.43 -6.46
C GLU A 124 -24.00 -5.26 -7.18
N PRO A 125 -24.14 -5.53 -8.48
CA PRO A 125 -23.09 -6.18 -9.25
C PRO A 125 -21.85 -5.28 -9.37
N PRO A 126 -20.65 -5.85 -9.55
CA PRO A 126 -19.44 -5.07 -9.80
C PRO A 126 -19.60 -4.20 -11.06
N ARG A 127 -19.31 -2.91 -10.95
CA ARG A 127 -19.37 -1.98 -12.07
C ARG A 127 -18.09 -2.04 -12.90
N LYS A 128 -18.18 -1.73 -14.20
CA LYS A 128 -17.00 -1.75 -15.09
C LYS A 128 -15.95 -0.75 -14.68
N GLU A 129 -16.35 0.40 -14.16
CA GLU A 129 -15.48 1.47 -13.67
C GLU A 129 -14.64 1.04 -12.46
N GLU A 130 -15.16 0.15 -11.62
CA GLU A 130 -14.44 -0.42 -10.48
C GLU A 130 -13.37 -1.43 -10.91
N LEU A 131 -13.53 -2.03 -12.09
CA LEU A 131 -12.65 -3.08 -12.62
C LEU A 131 -11.71 -2.58 -13.73
N GLU A 132 -11.86 -1.33 -14.17
CA GLU A 132 -11.10 -0.78 -15.28
C GLU A 132 -9.58 -0.78 -15.02
N ASP A 133 -8.80 -0.89 -16.09
CA ASP A 133 -7.39 -0.51 -16.09
C ASP A 133 -7.29 1.01 -16.35
N ALA A 134 -7.29 1.79 -15.27
CA ALA A 134 -7.26 3.24 -15.36
C ALA A 134 -5.95 3.75 -15.99
N TYR A 135 -4.85 3.01 -15.91
CA TYR A 135 -3.65 3.38 -16.66
C TYR A 135 -3.87 3.34 -18.18
N ALA A 136 -4.51 2.27 -18.67
CA ALA A 136 -4.82 2.16 -20.10
C ALA A 136 -5.75 3.29 -20.58
N ARG A 137 -6.67 3.75 -19.71
CA ARG A 137 -7.58 4.86 -20.02
C ARG A 137 -6.87 6.21 -20.11
N TYR A 138 -5.94 6.49 -19.21
CA TYR A 138 -5.30 7.80 -19.06
C TYR A 138 -3.89 7.88 -19.60
N ALA A 139 -3.18 6.76 -19.79
CA ALA A 139 -1.86 6.75 -20.42
C ALA A 139 -1.99 7.07 -21.90
N GLY A 140 -1.53 8.25 -22.31
CA GLY A 140 -1.35 8.58 -23.72
C GLY A 140 -0.35 7.64 -24.41
N ARG A 141 -0.34 7.63 -25.75
CA ARG A 141 0.59 6.81 -26.57
C ARG A 141 2.08 7.15 -26.41
N HIS A 142 2.41 8.17 -25.65
CA HIS A 142 3.78 8.59 -25.40
C HIS A 142 4.30 7.94 -24.12
N ALA A 143 4.93 6.80 -24.25
CA ALA A 143 5.83 6.31 -23.22
C ALA A 143 6.95 7.33 -23.05
N LEU A 144 6.94 8.12 -21.98
CA LEU A 144 8.08 8.94 -21.60
C LEU A 144 9.28 8.00 -21.43
N GLY A 145 10.32 8.19 -22.24
CA GLY A 145 11.52 7.37 -22.17
C GLY A 145 12.03 7.28 -20.72
N LEU A 146 12.33 6.09 -20.26
CA LEU A 146 12.89 5.85 -18.94
C LEU A 146 14.22 6.63 -18.83
N ARG A 147 14.19 7.79 -18.20
CA ARG A 147 15.40 8.54 -17.89
C ARG A 147 16.23 7.73 -16.91
N ARG A 148 17.44 7.33 -17.32
CA ARG A 148 18.35 6.56 -16.46
C ARG A 148 18.71 7.42 -15.26
N MET A 149 18.24 7.05 -14.09
CA MET A 149 18.54 7.75 -12.85
C MET A 149 19.93 7.34 -12.33
N PRO A 150 20.68 8.26 -11.72
CA PRO A 150 21.93 7.91 -11.07
C PRO A 150 21.70 6.90 -9.94
N LYS A 151 22.74 6.13 -9.61
CA LYS A 151 22.67 5.12 -8.58
C LYS A 151 22.61 5.80 -7.20
N ALA A 152 21.45 5.69 -6.53
CA ALA A 152 21.21 6.30 -5.24
C ALA A 152 21.96 5.59 -4.07
N TYR A 153 22.04 6.27 -2.95
CA TYR A 153 22.47 5.68 -1.69
C TYR A 153 21.52 4.54 -1.30
N ALA A 154 22.09 3.39 -1.01
CA ALA A 154 21.34 2.25 -0.51
C ALA A 154 21.57 2.11 1.00
N ASN A 155 20.50 2.26 1.77
CA ASN A 155 20.55 1.96 3.19
C ASN A 155 20.70 0.44 3.37
N THR A 156 21.87 -0.01 3.78
CA THR A 156 22.18 -1.43 3.98
C THR A 156 22.30 -1.74 5.47
N GLY A 157 22.14 -3.00 5.81
CA GLY A 157 22.28 -3.52 7.17
C GLY A 157 22.44 -5.04 7.14
N THR A 158 22.55 -5.67 8.29
CA THR A 158 22.57 -7.12 8.44
C THR A 158 21.13 -7.61 8.30
N PRO A 159 20.83 -8.49 7.32
CA PRO A 159 19.49 -9.07 7.20
C PRO A 159 19.13 -9.88 8.45
N GLU A 160 17.89 -9.77 8.89
CA GLU A 160 17.33 -10.65 9.90
C GLU A 160 17.23 -12.11 9.38
N PRO A 161 17.15 -13.08 10.29
CA PRO A 161 16.92 -14.48 9.90
C PRO A 161 15.71 -14.62 8.97
N PHE A 162 15.71 -15.68 8.18
CA PHE A 162 14.75 -15.90 7.11
C PHE A 162 13.29 -15.70 7.57
N TYR A 163 12.56 -14.82 6.86
CA TYR A 163 11.16 -14.46 7.14
C TYR A 163 10.89 -13.74 8.46
N THR A 164 11.91 -13.22 9.13
CA THR A 164 11.68 -12.31 10.26
C THR A 164 11.40 -10.91 9.75
N PHE A 165 10.33 -10.30 10.25
CA PHE A 165 9.91 -8.97 9.88
C PHE A 165 9.67 -8.15 11.15
N HIS A 166 10.42 -7.06 11.32
CA HIS A 166 10.26 -6.13 12.42
C HIS A 166 9.43 -4.93 12.00
N VAL A 167 8.43 -4.60 12.80
CA VAL A 167 7.61 -3.40 12.61
C VAL A 167 7.92 -2.42 13.73
N THR A 168 8.45 -1.27 13.38
CA THR A 168 8.63 -0.15 14.32
C THR A 168 7.47 0.82 14.15
N MET A 169 6.75 1.10 15.23
CA MET A 169 5.65 2.06 15.27
C MET A 169 6.07 3.32 16.01
N GLY A 170 5.79 4.48 15.39
CA GLY A 170 5.97 5.79 16.02
C GLY A 170 4.63 6.51 16.15
N PHE A 171 4.41 7.16 17.30
CA PHE A 171 3.21 7.97 17.55
C PHE A 171 3.62 9.43 17.72
N VAL A 172 3.07 10.30 16.88
CA VAL A 172 3.35 11.73 16.90
C VAL A 172 2.04 12.49 17.02
N PRO A 173 1.93 13.49 17.92
CA PRO A 173 0.75 14.35 17.99
C PRO A 173 0.53 15.10 16.67
N LEU A 174 -0.60 14.84 16.00
CA LEU A 174 -0.91 15.39 14.68
C LEU A 174 -0.85 16.93 14.62
N GLY A 175 -1.32 17.60 15.69
CA GLY A 175 -1.27 19.06 15.80
C GLY A 175 0.16 19.60 15.67
N LYS A 176 1.08 19.09 16.48
CA LYS A 176 2.51 19.47 16.47
C LYS A 176 3.18 19.17 15.13
N LEU A 177 2.89 17.99 14.54
CA LEU A 177 3.44 17.63 13.23
C LEU A 177 2.94 18.59 12.14
N ARG A 178 1.66 18.98 12.18
CA ARG A 178 1.09 19.93 11.24
C ARG A 178 1.67 21.34 11.40
N GLU A 179 1.90 21.77 12.62
CA GLU A 179 2.57 23.06 12.91
C GLU A 179 3.99 23.06 12.37
N ALA A 180 4.78 22.00 12.64
CA ALA A 180 6.13 21.86 12.12
C ALA A 180 6.16 21.85 10.58
N ALA A 181 5.26 21.14 9.90
CA ALA A 181 5.20 21.15 8.44
C ALA A 181 4.85 22.56 7.91
N ARG A 182 3.89 23.24 8.52
CA ARG A 182 3.47 24.60 8.13
C ARG A 182 4.56 25.64 8.32
N SER A 183 5.44 25.51 9.32
CA SER A 183 6.56 26.46 9.52
C SER A 183 7.55 26.43 8.35
N TYR A 184 7.52 25.39 7.51
CA TYR A 184 8.27 25.27 6.26
C TYR A 184 7.39 25.40 5.01
N ASP A 185 6.15 25.86 5.15
CA ASP A 185 5.16 25.96 4.07
C ASP A 185 5.01 24.62 3.30
N ALA A 186 5.01 23.51 4.02
CA ALA A 186 4.97 22.15 3.48
C ALA A 186 3.76 21.35 3.96
N SER A 187 3.32 20.41 3.17
CA SER A 187 2.40 19.37 3.61
C SER A 187 3.12 18.39 4.57
N ILE A 188 2.35 17.62 5.34
CA ILE A 188 2.91 16.60 6.23
C ILE A 188 3.77 15.59 5.45
N THR A 189 3.33 15.20 4.26
CA THR A 189 4.06 14.24 3.42
C THR A 189 5.40 14.81 2.95
N GLU A 190 5.40 16.06 2.49
CA GLU A 190 6.63 16.75 2.07
C GLU A 190 7.60 16.91 3.24
N TYR A 191 7.10 17.34 4.39
CA TYR A 191 7.90 17.52 5.59
C TYR A 191 8.53 16.20 6.06
N LEU A 192 7.75 15.13 6.19
CA LEU A 192 8.26 13.82 6.61
C LEU A 192 9.23 13.21 5.58
N SER A 193 8.99 13.44 4.28
CA SER A 193 9.94 13.05 3.23
C SER A 193 11.25 13.80 3.36
N ALA A 194 11.21 15.11 3.64
CA ALA A 194 12.41 15.91 3.87
C ALA A 194 13.17 15.47 5.12
N VAL A 195 12.48 15.18 6.22
CA VAL A 195 13.08 14.62 7.44
C VAL A 195 13.80 13.30 7.14
N LEU A 196 13.17 12.39 6.39
CA LEU A 196 13.78 11.11 6.05
C LEU A 196 15.01 11.28 5.15
N ILE A 197 14.95 12.17 4.15
CA ILE A 197 16.12 12.48 3.30
C ILE A 197 17.25 13.05 4.15
N HIS A 198 16.95 14.00 5.03
CA HIS A 198 17.95 14.61 5.93
C HIS A 198 18.66 13.55 6.80
N VAL A 199 17.88 12.69 7.44
CA VAL A 199 18.43 11.59 8.28
C VAL A 199 19.29 10.63 7.46
N LEU A 200 18.89 10.31 6.22
CA LEU A 200 19.65 9.43 5.35
C LEU A 200 20.94 10.10 4.84
N LEU A 201 20.95 11.40 4.59
CA LEU A 201 22.15 12.16 4.26
C LEU A 201 23.13 12.13 5.43
N GLU A 202 22.68 12.43 6.65
CA GLU A 202 23.51 12.37 7.86
C GLU A 202 24.05 10.95 8.10
N LYS A 203 23.22 9.93 7.89
CA LYS A 203 23.65 8.53 7.99
C LYS A 203 24.72 8.21 6.96
N GLN A 204 24.53 8.61 5.69
CA GLN A 204 25.53 8.39 4.63
C GLN A 204 26.86 9.05 4.95
N ARG A 205 26.85 10.31 5.38
CA ARG A 205 28.08 11.05 5.78
C ARG A 205 28.85 10.34 6.89
N ARG A 206 28.13 9.81 7.89
CA ARG A 206 28.73 9.10 9.01
C ARG A 206 29.32 7.73 8.61
N GLU A 207 28.60 6.96 7.79
CA GLU A 207 28.97 5.60 7.45
C GLU A 207 29.92 5.51 6.22
N HIS A 208 29.83 6.50 5.33
CA HIS A 208 30.54 6.53 4.07
C HIS A 208 31.08 7.94 3.75
N PRO A 209 32.00 8.50 4.56
CA PRO A 209 32.42 9.90 4.45
C PRO A 209 33.08 10.27 3.11
N HIS A 210 33.54 9.28 2.32
CA HIS A 210 34.14 9.48 1.01
C HIS A 210 33.29 9.02 -0.18
N LYS A 211 31.98 8.77 0.04
CA LYS A 211 31.14 8.16 -0.99
C LYS A 211 29.79 8.85 -1.08
N GLU A 212 29.81 10.02 -1.65
CA GLU A 212 28.60 10.80 -1.86
C GLU A 212 27.76 10.22 -3.00
N ARG A 213 26.50 9.90 -2.67
CA ARG A 213 25.51 9.45 -3.63
C ARG A 213 24.18 10.16 -3.39
N PRO A 214 23.41 10.40 -4.44
CA PRO A 214 22.08 10.96 -4.26
C PRO A 214 21.24 10.14 -3.29
N VAL A 215 20.58 10.81 -2.35
CA VAL A 215 19.55 10.22 -1.50
C VAL A 215 18.20 10.47 -2.16
N ALA A 216 17.49 9.42 -2.51
CA ALA A 216 16.21 9.50 -3.19
C ALA A 216 15.16 8.67 -2.45
N LEU A 217 13.94 9.18 -2.40
CA LEU A 217 12.77 8.46 -1.89
C LEU A 217 11.84 8.08 -3.03
N ALA A 218 11.11 6.99 -2.87
CA ALA A 218 9.99 6.64 -3.72
C ALA A 218 8.69 6.94 -2.95
N VAL A 219 8.01 8.01 -3.32
CA VAL A 219 6.76 8.43 -2.66
C VAL A 219 5.58 8.08 -3.57
N PRO A 220 4.73 7.12 -3.19
CA PRO A 220 3.57 6.76 -3.99
C PRO A 220 2.49 7.84 -3.92
N ILE A 221 1.89 8.14 -5.06
CA ILE A 221 0.81 9.12 -5.21
C ILE A 221 -0.42 8.43 -5.79
N ASN A 222 -1.57 8.60 -5.15
CA ASN A 222 -2.85 8.14 -5.64
C ASN A 222 -3.32 9.00 -6.82
N LEU A 223 -3.37 8.43 -8.01
CA LEU A 223 -3.75 9.15 -9.23
C LEU A 223 -5.24 9.48 -9.29
N ARG A 224 -6.09 8.86 -8.49
CA ARG A 224 -7.55 9.14 -8.46
C ARG A 224 -7.89 10.57 -8.06
N SER A 225 -6.97 11.27 -7.38
CA SER A 225 -7.11 12.69 -7.07
C SER A 225 -6.92 13.61 -8.28
N TRP A 226 -6.27 13.12 -9.35
CA TRP A 226 -5.91 13.87 -10.55
C TRP A 226 -6.69 13.38 -11.77
N PHE A 227 -6.97 12.10 -11.80
CA PHE A 227 -7.66 11.41 -12.89
C PHE A 227 -8.85 10.65 -12.30
N PRO A 228 -10.08 11.15 -12.49
CA PRO A 228 -11.28 10.52 -11.93
C PRO A 228 -11.42 9.05 -12.32
N SER A 229 -11.34 8.15 -11.35
CA SER A 229 -11.50 6.72 -11.53
C SER A 229 -12.04 6.07 -10.25
N GLU A 230 -12.93 5.13 -10.40
CA GLU A 230 -13.49 4.33 -9.33
C GLU A 230 -12.79 2.96 -9.21
N THR A 231 -11.73 2.73 -10.00
CA THR A 231 -11.06 1.43 -10.01
C THR A 231 -10.57 1.02 -8.63
N VAL A 232 -10.78 -0.23 -8.28
CA VAL A 232 -10.18 -0.86 -7.08
C VAL A 232 -8.84 -1.54 -7.39
N ARG A 233 -8.40 -1.49 -8.66
CA ARG A 233 -7.07 -1.97 -9.08
C ARG A 233 -5.99 -0.93 -8.77
N ASN A 234 -4.74 -1.26 -9.09
CA ASN A 234 -3.63 -0.31 -8.95
C ASN A 234 -3.84 0.92 -9.85
N PHE A 235 -3.83 2.11 -9.24
CA PHE A 235 -3.83 3.38 -9.95
C PHE A 235 -3.04 4.41 -9.16
N ILE A 236 -1.74 4.18 -9.04
CA ILE A 236 -0.77 5.02 -8.34
C ILE A 236 0.39 5.36 -9.26
N THR A 237 1.07 6.45 -8.99
CA THR A 237 2.39 6.72 -9.55
C THR A 237 3.39 6.92 -8.43
N THR A 238 4.66 7.06 -8.77
CA THR A 238 5.71 7.31 -7.80
C THR A 238 6.48 8.55 -8.20
N VAL A 239 6.49 9.56 -7.35
CA VAL A 239 7.45 10.66 -7.44
C VAL A 239 8.72 10.30 -6.69
N ARG A 240 9.85 10.86 -7.12
CA ARG A 240 11.16 10.51 -6.59
C ARG A 240 11.95 11.75 -6.20
N PRO A 241 11.57 12.43 -5.09
CA PRO A 241 12.39 13.53 -4.58
C PRO A 241 13.79 13.01 -4.26
N SER A 242 14.80 13.76 -4.71
CA SER A 242 16.19 13.37 -4.58
C SER A 242 17.05 14.57 -4.25
N ILE A 243 18.03 14.36 -3.36
CA ILE A 243 19.10 15.32 -3.02
C ILE A 243 20.43 14.67 -3.37
N ASP A 244 21.23 15.37 -4.14
CA ASP A 244 22.60 14.95 -4.49
C ASP A 244 23.61 15.72 -3.67
N PRO A 245 24.23 15.13 -2.64
CA PRO A 245 25.22 15.80 -1.79
C PRO A 245 26.48 16.23 -2.55
N ALA A 246 26.78 15.64 -3.70
CA ALA A 246 27.91 16.06 -4.55
C ALA A 246 27.73 17.47 -5.12
N LEU A 247 26.53 18.03 -5.11
CA LEU A 247 26.22 19.39 -5.56
C LEU A 247 26.40 20.45 -4.45
N GLY A 248 26.69 20.05 -3.23
CA GLY A 248 26.91 20.90 -2.08
C GLY A 248 26.15 20.48 -0.83
N ASP A 249 26.36 21.22 0.23
CA ASP A 249 25.65 21.06 1.49
C ASP A 249 24.25 21.67 1.39
N TYR A 250 23.27 20.96 1.92
CA TYR A 250 21.87 21.39 1.96
C TYR A 250 21.43 21.60 3.40
N THR A 251 20.87 22.76 3.66
CA THR A 251 20.13 23.03 4.90
C THR A 251 18.79 22.30 4.88
N PHE A 252 18.18 22.07 6.04
CA PHE A 252 16.88 21.42 6.09
C PHE A 252 15.77 22.18 5.32
N PRO A 253 15.67 23.54 5.38
CA PRO A 253 14.74 24.29 4.53
C PRO A 253 14.93 24.05 3.02
N GLU A 254 16.18 23.95 2.55
CA GLU A 254 16.48 23.66 1.13
C GLU A 254 16.04 22.26 0.75
N ILE A 255 16.25 21.25 1.63
CA ILE A 255 15.74 19.90 1.42
C ILE A 255 14.21 19.91 1.30
N VAL A 256 13.50 20.61 2.19
CA VAL A 256 12.05 20.77 2.11
C VAL A 256 11.62 21.41 0.80
N SER A 257 12.30 22.47 0.37
CA SER A 257 12.02 23.16 -0.90
C SER A 257 12.19 22.24 -2.10
N GLN A 258 13.25 21.45 -2.14
CA GLN A 258 13.51 20.47 -3.20
C GLN A 258 12.43 19.38 -3.22
N VAL A 259 12.08 18.82 -2.07
CA VAL A 259 11.00 17.81 -1.97
C VAL A 259 9.68 18.36 -2.50
N ARG A 260 9.31 19.58 -2.13
CA ARG A 260 8.10 20.26 -2.65
C ARG A 260 8.13 20.43 -4.17
N HIS A 261 9.29 20.76 -4.74
CA HIS A 261 9.43 20.88 -6.19
C HIS A 261 9.11 19.57 -6.92
N TYR A 262 9.52 18.43 -6.36
CA TYR A 262 9.21 17.12 -6.92
C TYR A 262 7.75 16.68 -6.74
N MET A 263 7.04 17.25 -5.75
CA MET A 263 5.68 16.84 -5.42
C MET A 263 4.58 17.73 -6.03
N LYS A 264 4.96 18.82 -6.69
CA LYS A 264 4.07 19.68 -7.47
C LYS A 264 3.90 19.19 -8.89
#